data_4aa5c640e920f669b30a72c998728fb4
#
_entry.id   4aa5c640e920f669b30a72c998728fb4
#
_cell.length_a   1.000
_cell.length_b   1.000
_cell.length_c   1.000
_cell.angle_alpha   90.00
_cell.angle_beta   90.00
_cell.angle_gamma   90.00
#
_symmetry.space_group_name_H-M   'P 1'
#
loop_
_entity.id
_entity.type
_entity.pdbx_description
1 polymer ?
#
loop_
_entity_poly.entity_id
_entity_poly.type
_entity_poly.pdbx_seq_one_letter_code
_entity_poly.pdbx_strand_id
1 'polypeptide(L)'
;EIVENGVKYIVDVQDGQKTGFFLDQKYNRLAIQRLCKDAKVLDCFTHTGSFALNAGIAGAGSVIGVDASQLAVDQATENAKLNGLENVVSFRCEDVFELLPKLEAEGEKFDVVILDPPAFTKSRSSIKNAIKGYREINLRAMKLVKNGGFLATCSCSHFMSYDLFTETINQAARNVHKRL
;
A
#
# COMPACT_ATOMS: atom_id res chain seq x y z
N GLU A 1 -21.74 1.19 -7.40
CA GLU A 1 -20.93 -0.03 -7.22
C GLU A 1 -20.17 -0.35 -8.51
N ILE A 2 -18.92 -0.79 -8.39
CA ILE A 2 -18.11 -1.30 -9.50
C ILE A 2 -17.52 -2.66 -9.13
N VAL A 3 -17.10 -3.43 -10.15
CA VAL A 3 -16.38 -4.70 -9.94
C VAL A 3 -15.06 -4.66 -10.70
N GLU A 4 -13.96 -4.94 -10.01
CA GLU A 4 -12.63 -5.03 -10.62
C GLU A 4 -11.86 -6.23 -10.04
N ASN A 5 -11.27 -7.05 -10.88
CA ASN A 5 -10.48 -8.24 -10.47
C ASN A 5 -11.24 -9.20 -9.54
N GLY A 6 -12.56 -9.28 -9.65
CA GLY A 6 -13.41 -10.08 -8.78
C GLY A 6 -13.79 -9.42 -7.45
N VAL A 7 -13.32 -8.21 -7.17
CA VAL A 7 -13.63 -7.41 -5.97
C VAL A 7 -14.70 -6.38 -6.29
N LYS A 8 -15.70 -6.27 -5.42
CA LYS A 8 -16.75 -5.26 -5.46
C LYS A 8 -16.36 -4.04 -4.66
N TYR A 9 -16.66 -2.84 -5.16
CA TYR A 9 -16.39 -1.57 -4.48
C TYR A 9 -17.62 -0.66 -4.54
N ILE A 10 -17.91 -0.02 -3.43
CA ILE A 10 -18.71 1.20 -3.40
C ILE A 10 -17.77 2.36 -3.68
N VAL A 11 -18.06 3.14 -4.70
CA VAL A 11 -17.24 4.27 -5.15
C VAL A 11 -18.09 5.52 -5.13
N ASP A 12 -17.61 6.55 -4.45
CA ASP A 12 -18.21 7.88 -4.51
C ASP A 12 -17.62 8.65 -5.69
N VAL A 13 -18.42 8.84 -6.73
CA VAL A 13 -18.01 9.55 -7.95
C VAL A 13 -18.30 11.06 -7.89
N GLN A 14 -19.02 11.54 -6.88
CA GLN A 14 -19.38 12.95 -6.73
C GLN A 14 -18.40 13.67 -5.80
N ASP A 15 -18.15 13.13 -4.62
CA ASP A 15 -17.34 13.74 -3.57
C ASP A 15 -16.01 12.99 -3.33
N GLY A 16 -15.78 11.87 -4.03
CA GLY A 16 -14.56 11.08 -3.91
C GLY A 16 -13.32 11.78 -4.49
N GLN A 17 -12.13 11.46 -3.96
CA GLN A 17 -10.86 11.97 -4.49
C GLN A 17 -10.72 11.64 -5.98
N LYS A 18 -10.40 12.63 -6.82
CA LYS A 18 -10.31 12.52 -8.28
C LYS A 18 -11.60 11.94 -8.87
N THR A 19 -11.54 10.69 -9.37
CA THR A 19 -12.66 9.94 -9.96
C THR A 19 -13.33 8.98 -8.96
N GLY A 20 -12.97 9.07 -7.68
CA GLY A 20 -13.44 8.16 -6.62
C GLY A 20 -12.75 6.80 -6.60
N PHE A 21 -12.02 6.44 -7.67
CA PHE A 21 -11.29 5.17 -7.76
C PHE A 21 -10.08 5.30 -8.72
N PHE A 22 -8.97 4.67 -8.37
CA PHE A 22 -7.70 4.75 -9.13
C PHE A 22 -7.60 3.63 -10.16
N LEU A 23 -8.13 3.81 -11.35
CA LEU A 23 -8.20 2.81 -12.42
C LEU A 23 -6.82 2.38 -12.96
N ASP A 24 -5.83 3.27 -12.89
CA ASP A 24 -4.46 3.04 -13.34
C ASP A 24 -3.76 1.90 -12.61
N GLN A 25 -4.15 1.63 -11.36
CA GLN A 25 -3.59 0.58 -10.52
C GLN A 25 -4.22 -0.81 -10.73
N LYS A 26 -5.19 -0.96 -11.63
CA LYS A 26 -5.93 -2.22 -11.86
C LYS A 26 -5.03 -3.44 -12.03
N TYR A 27 -4.03 -3.32 -12.90
CA TYR A 27 -3.13 -4.45 -13.19
C TYR A 27 -2.13 -4.70 -12.07
N ASN A 28 -1.72 -3.67 -11.34
CA ASN A 28 -0.87 -3.81 -10.16
C ASN A 28 -1.63 -4.52 -9.04
N ARG A 29 -2.90 -4.17 -8.81
CA ARG A 29 -3.77 -4.89 -7.87
C ARG A 29 -3.94 -6.36 -8.24
N LEU A 30 -4.12 -6.66 -9.53
CA LEU A 30 -4.18 -8.05 -10.01
C LEU A 30 -2.85 -8.79 -9.82
N ALA A 31 -1.73 -8.11 -10.06
CA ALA A 31 -0.40 -8.72 -9.95
C ALA A 31 -0.07 -9.15 -8.52
N ILE A 32 -0.43 -8.35 -7.50
CA ILE A 32 -0.14 -8.70 -6.10
C ILE A 32 -0.94 -9.90 -5.60
N GLN A 33 -2.06 -10.23 -6.20
CA GLN A 33 -2.86 -11.39 -5.81
C GLN A 33 -2.02 -12.68 -5.81
N ARG A 34 -1.09 -12.82 -6.76
CA ARG A 34 -0.21 -14.00 -6.87
C ARG A 34 0.72 -14.19 -5.69
N LEU A 35 0.95 -13.14 -4.90
CA LEU A 35 1.88 -13.10 -3.77
C LEU A 35 1.17 -13.28 -2.43
N CYS A 36 -0.17 -13.24 -2.41
CA CYS A 36 -0.92 -13.04 -1.17
C CYS A 36 -1.52 -14.31 -0.57
N LYS A 37 -1.53 -15.45 -1.28
CA LYS A 37 -2.10 -16.69 -0.73
C LYS A 37 -1.42 -17.08 0.58
N ASP A 38 -2.23 -17.28 1.62
CA ASP A 38 -1.80 -17.62 2.99
C ASP A 38 -0.86 -16.57 3.65
N ALA A 39 -0.69 -15.41 3.01
CA ALA A 39 0.24 -14.36 3.44
C ALA A 39 -0.34 -13.47 4.55
N LYS A 40 0.54 -12.96 5.41
CA LYS A 40 0.29 -11.81 6.28
C LYS A 40 0.67 -10.54 5.51
N VAL A 41 -0.31 -9.68 5.24
CA VAL A 41 -0.18 -8.52 4.34
C VAL A 41 -0.39 -7.21 5.08
N LEU A 42 0.47 -6.22 4.79
CA LEU A 42 0.29 -4.82 5.22
C LEU A 42 0.13 -3.94 3.98
N ASP A 43 -1.01 -3.26 3.87
CA ASP A 43 -1.32 -2.32 2.79
C ASP A 43 -1.30 -0.88 3.33
N CYS A 44 -0.24 -0.14 3.01
CA CYS A 44 -0.03 1.24 3.43
C CYS A 44 -0.59 2.22 2.40
N PHE A 45 -1.29 3.24 2.88
CA PHE A 45 -2.03 4.20 2.06
C PHE A 45 -3.18 3.51 1.29
N THR A 46 -3.91 2.70 2.02
CA THR A 46 -4.90 1.75 1.48
C THR A 46 -6.09 2.44 0.79
N HIS A 47 -6.32 3.74 1.08
CA HIS A 47 -7.47 4.51 0.60
C HIS A 47 -8.78 3.74 0.87
N THR A 48 -9.55 3.40 -0.14
CA THR A 48 -10.80 2.63 -0.03
C THR A 48 -10.59 1.12 0.04
N GLY A 49 -9.37 0.67 0.36
CA GLY A 49 -9.03 -0.74 0.59
C GLY A 49 -8.72 -1.55 -0.66
N SER A 50 -8.45 -0.90 -1.80
CA SER A 50 -8.40 -1.62 -3.07
C SER A 50 -7.28 -2.67 -3.18
N PHE A 51 -6.08 -2.40 -2.71
CA PHE A 51 -5.01 -3.41 -2.65
C PHE A 51 -5.28 -4.45 -1.56
N ALA A 52 -5.70 -4.01 -0.37
CA ALA A 52 -6.02 -4.90 0.74
C ALA A 52 -7.10 -5.94 0.39
N LEU A 53 -8.16 -5.51 -0.31
CA LEU A 53 -9.24 -6.40 -0.74
C LEU A 53 -8.80 -7.37 -1.85
N ASN A 54 -7.91 -6.93 -2.76
CA ASN A 54 -7.31 -7.83 -3.73
C ASN A 54 -6.42 -8.90 -3.06
N ALA A 55 -5.70 -8.54 -1.99
CA ALA A 55 -4.97 -9.51 -1.18
C ALA A 55 -5.92 -10.49 -0.47
N GLY A 56 -7.00 -9.98 0.12
CA GLY A 56 -8.00 -10.79 0.81
C GLY A 56 -8.68 -11.81 -0.09
N ILE A 57 -9.16 -11.39 -1.28
CA ILE A 57 -9.83 -12.30 -2.22
C ILE A 57 -8.88 -13.35 -2.81
N ALA A 58 -7.58 -13.05 -2.84
CA ALA A 58 -6.54 -13.99 -3.25
C ALA A 58 -6.19 -15.05 -2.18
N GLY A 59 -6.88 -15.04 -1.04
CA GLY A 59 -6.69 -16.02 0.04
C GLY A 59 -5.59 -15.67 1.02
N ALA A 60 -5.33 -14.38 1.26
CA ALA A 60 -4.43 -13.97 2.32
C ALA A 60 -4.87 -14.51 3.69
N GLY A 61 -3.93 -14.85 4.55
CA GLY A 61 -4.21 -15.31 5.91
C GLY A 61 -4.69 -14.17 6.81
N SER A 62 -4.12 -12.98 6.64
CA SER A 62 -4.56 -11.75 7.29
C SER A 62 -4.06 -10.52 6.53
N VAL A 63 -4.88 -9.46 6.50
CA VAL A 63 -4.54 -8.20 5.85
C VAL A 63 -4.85 -7.04 6.78
N ILE A 64 -3.91 -6.12 6.91
CA ILE A 64 -4.11 -4.84 7.59
C ILE A 64 -3.93 -3.73 6.57
N GLY A 65 -4.99 -2.97 6.29
CA GLY A 65 -4.94 -1.74 5.50
C GLY A 65 -4.82 -0.52 6.41
N VAL A 66 -4.01 0.45 6.02
CA VAL A 66 -3.76 1.67 6.82
C VAL A 66 -3.91 2.91 5.96
N ASP A 67 -4.67 3.86 6.45
CA ASP A 67 -4.80 5.19 5.86
C ASP A 67 -4.98 6.25 6.95
N ALA A 68 -4.55 7.47 6.70
CA ALA A 68 -4.72 8.59 7.63
C ALA A 68 -6.13 9.20 7.60
N SER A 69 -6.94 8.88 6.59
CA SER A 69 -8.31 9.37 6.41
C SER A 69 -9.32 8.41 7.03
N GLN A 70 -10.02 8.87 8.07
CA GLN A 70 -11.10 8.07 8.68
C GLN A 70 -12.19 7.74 7.66
N LEU A 71 -12.56 8.68 6.80
CA LEU A 71 -13.57 8.46 5.75
C LEU A 71 -13.14 7.33 4.79
N ALA A 72 -11.86 7.30 4.39
CA ALA A 72 -11.33 6.24 3.53
C ALA A 72 -11.36 4.88 4.24
N VAL A 73 -10.98 4.84 5.51
CA VAL A 73 -11.00 3.63 6.35
C VAL A 73 -12.42 3.10 6.54
N ASP A 74 -13.39 3.99 6.78
CA ASP A 74 -14.80 3.61 6.91
C ASP A 74 -15.31 2.99 5.60
N GLN A 75 -15.02 3.62 4.46
CA GLN A 75 -15.40 3.10 3.15
C GLN A 75 -14.68 1.78 2.81
N ALA A 76 -13.41 1.65 3.16
CA ALA A 76 -12.66 0.39 3.00
C ALA A 76 -13.27 -0.75 3.83
N THR A 77 -13.72 -0.44 5.05
CA THR A 77 -14.39 -1.40 5.93
C THR A 77 -15.73 -1.87 5.35
N GLU A 78 -16.52 -0.95 4.79
CA GLU A 78 -17.78 -1.31 4.10
C GLU A 78 -17.50 -2.15 2.84
N ASN A 79 -16.45 -1.83 2.08
CA ASN A 79 -16.02 -2.63 0.95
C ASN A 79 -15.57 -4.04 1.37
N ALA A 80 -14.91 -4.20 2.52
CA ALA A 80 -14.58 -5.54 3.05
C ALA A 80 -15.82 -6.37 3.34
N LYS A 81 -16.81 -5.80 4.01
CA LYS A 81 -18.11 -6.45 4.28
C LYS A 81 -18.83 -6.83 3.00
N LEU A 82 -18.85 -5.93 2.00
CA LEU A 82 -19.48 -6.18 0.69
C LEU A 82 -18.90 -7.42 -0.02
N ASN A 83 -17.64 -7.75 0.27
CA ASN A 83 -16.93 -8.90 -0.30
C ASN A 83 -16.87 -10.10 0.66
N GLY A 84 -17.44 -10.04 1.87
CA GLY A 84 -17.34 -11.10 2.88
C GLY A 84 -15.93 -11.32 3.42
N LEU A 85 -15.11 -10.26 3.44
CA LEU A 85 -13.68 -10.30 3.82
C LEU A 85 -13.40 -9.71 5.20
N GLU A 86 -14.41 -9.29 5.95
CA GLU A 86 -14.29 -8.63 7.25
C GLU A 86 -13.56 -9.46 8.33
N ASN A 87 -13.51 -10.78 8.16
CA ASN A 87 -12.78 -11.68 9.07
C ASN A 87 -11.28 -11.83 8.72
N VAL A 88 -10.86 -11.39 7.52
CA VAL A 88 -9.50 -11.52 7.01
C VAL A 88 -8.83 -10.16 6.84
N VAL A 89 -9.60 -9.15 6.42
CA VAL A 89 -9.12 -7.80 6.13
C VAL A 89 -9.64 -6.83 7.18
N SER A 90 -8.73 -6.14 7.84
CA SER A 90 -9.03 -5.07 8.81
C SER A 90 -8.37 -3.77 8.40
N PHE A 91 -8.92 -2.65 8.85
CA PHE A 91 -8.40 -1.34 8.52
C PHE A 91 -8.11 -0.51 9.78
N ARG A 92 -7.10 0.37 9.70
CA ARG A 92 -6.69 1.28 10.78
C ARG A 92 -6.56 2.69 10.24
N CYS A 93 -7.13 3.66 10.96
CA CYS A 93 -6.93 5.07 10.71
C CYS A 93 -5.68 5.54 11.47
N GLU A 94 -4.53 5.50 10.83
CA GLU A 94 -3.24 5.88 11.41
C GLU A 94 -2.33 6.51 10.34
N ASP A 95 -1.39 7.35 10.78
CA ASP A 95 -0.32 7.85 9.91
C ASP A 95 0.71 6.73 9.68
N VAL A 96 0.95 6.39 8.41
CA VAL A 96 1.88 5.32 8.03
C VAL A 96 3.30 5.59 8.51
N PHE A 97 3.77 6.86 8.47
CA PHE A 97 5.12 7.21 8.91
C PHE A 97 5.31 7.04 10.42
N GLU A 98 4.24 7.13 11.20
CA GLU A 98 4.27 6.87 12.64
C GLU A 98 4.05 5.39 12.97
N LEU A 99 3.22 4.70 12.19
CA LEU A 99 2.88 3.30 12.42
C LEU A 99 4.04 2.36 12.14
N LEU A 100 4.76 2.52 11.01
CA LEU A 100 5.81 1.58 10.62
C LEU A 100 6.91 1.43 11.68
N PRO A 101 7.42 2.51 12.34
CA PRO A 101 8.35 2.38 13.46
C PRO A 101 7.77 1.64 14.68
N LYS A 102 6.47 1.82 14.98
CA LYS A 102 5.81 1.11 16.08
C LYS A 102 5.78 -0.39 15.81
N LEU A 103 5.34 -0.79 14.61
CA LEU A 103 5.33 -2.19 14.19
C LEU A 103 6.73 -2.83 14.20
N GLU A 104 7.77 -2.07 13.81
CA GLU A 104 9.17 -2.51 13.90
C GLU A 104 9.57 -2.75 15.37
N ALA A 105 9.25 -1.83 16.27
CA ALA A 105 9.54 -1.95 17.70
C ALA A 105 8.80 -3.13 18.35
N GLU A 106 7.61 -3.46 17.88
CA GLU A 106 6.80 -4.61 18.31
C GLU A 106 7.30 -5.93 17.71
N GLY A 107 8.28 -5.89 16.82
CA GLY A 107 8.84 -7.08 16.16
C GLY A 107 7.94 -7.66 15.07
N GLU A 108 6.96 -6.89 14.59
CA GLU A 108 6.02 -7.33 13.55
C GLU A 108 6.73 -7.59 12.22
N LYS A 109 6.31 -8.65 11.53
CA LYS A 109 6.80 -9.03 10.21
C LYS A 109 5.65 -9.46 9.31
N PHE A 110 5.78 -9.12 8.03
CA PHE A 110 4.78 -9.40 7.00
C PHE A 110 5.41 -10.17 5.83
N ASP A 111 4.62 -11.00 5.19
CA ASP A 111 5.03 -11.71 3.98
C ASP A 111 4.99 -10.76 2.77
N VAL A 112 4.02 -9.84 2.76
CA VAL A 112 3.86 -8.82 1.72
C VAL A 112 3.60 -7.46 2.37
N VAL A 113 4.35 -6.43 1.97
CA VAL A 113 4.07 -5.03 2.30
C VAL A 113 3.81 -4.26 1.01
N ILE A 114 2.73 -3.49 0.98
CA ILE A 114 2.33 -2.67 -0.16
C ILE A 114 2.44 -1.20 0.24
N LEU A 115 3.09 -0.41 -0.62
CA LEU A 115 3.25 1.03 -0.48
C LEU A 115 2.72 1.73 -1.74
N ASP A 116 1.57 2.38 -1.64
CA ASP A 116 1.02 3.25 -2.69
C ASP A 116 0.82 4.68 -2.16
N PRO A 117 1.92 5.38 -1.80
CA PRO A 117 1.85 6.68 -1.15
C PRO A 117 1.34 7.77 -2.10
N PRO A 118 0.80 8.87 -1.55
CA PRO A 118 0.50 10.06 -2.34
C PRO A 118 1.78 10.64 -2.95
N ALA A 119 1.63 11.47 -3.96
CA ALA A 119 2.77 12.13 -4.61
C ALA A 119 3.55 12.98 -3.61
N PHE A 120 4.82 12.65 -3.37
CA PHE A 120 5.73 13.42 -2.51
C PHE A 120 6.30 14.66 -3.19
N THR A 121 6.08 14.84 -4.50
CA THR A 121 6.42 16.06 -5.20
C THR A 121 5.34 16.44 -6.20
N LYS A 122 5.07 17.75 -6.25
CA LYS A 122 4.19 18.38 -7.25
C LYS A 122 4.97 19.29 -8.20
N SER A 123 6.28 19.43 -8.01
CA SER A 123 7.14 20.31 -8.81
C SER A 123 8.55 19.74 -8.92
N ARG A 124 9.26 20.16 -9.98
CA ARG A 124 10.66 19.77 -10.21
C ARG A 124 11.59 20.26 -9.10
N SER A 125 11.32 21.41 -8.49
CA SER A 125 12.12 21.97 -7.40
C SER A 125 12.05 21.18 -6.09
N SER A 126 10.99 20.40 -5.88
CA SER A 126 10.79 19.60 -4.65
C SER A 126 11.22 18.13 -4.79
N ILE A 127 11.88 17.76 -5.91
CA ILE A 127 12.24 16.34 -6.16
C ILE A 127 13.20 15.77 -5.11
N LYS A 128 14.12 16.59 -4.58
CA LYS A 128 15.05 16.15 -3.51
C LYS A 128 14.30 15.73 -2.24
N ASN A 129 13.24 16.45 -1.90
CA ASN A 129 12.40 16.10 -0.74
C ASN A 129 11.57 14.85 -1.02
N ALA A 130 11.11 14.68 -2.26
CA ALA A 130 10.40 13.46 -2.66
C ALA A 130 11.31 12.23 -2.57
N ILE A 131 12.56 12.31 -3.03
CA ILE A 131 13.55 11.23 -2.91
C ILE A 131 13.74 10.83 -1.44
N LYS A 132 13.86 11.81 -0.53
CA LYS A 132 13.95 11.54 0.91
C LYS A 132 12.71 10.81 1.43
N GLY A 133 11.52 11.27 1.07
CA GLY A 133 10.25 10.67 1.48
C GLY A 133 10.11 9.23 0.99
N TYR A 134 10.35 8.99 -0.29
CA TYR A 134 10.31 7.64 -0.86
C TYR A 134 11.37 6.72 -0.26
N ARG A 135 12.60 7.21 -0.06
CA ARG A 135 13.66 6.40 0.58
C ARG A 135 13.28 6.03 2.00
N GLU A 136 12.79 6.98 2.80
CA GLU A 136 12.43 6.76 4.19
C GLU A 136 11.29 5.74 4.33
N ILE A 137 10.19 5.91 3.58
CA ILE A 137 9.04 5.01 3.71
C ILE A 137 9.37 3.60 3.24
N ASN A 138 10.15 3.46 2.15
CA ASN A 138 10.57 2.16 1.66
C ASN A 138 11.56 1.47 2.60
N LEU A 139 12.51 2.22 3.19
CA LEU A 139 13.42 1.70 4.20
C LEU A 139 12.67 1.12 5.40
N ARG A 140 11.70 1.85 5.94
CA ARG A 140 10.87 1.41 7.07
C ARG A 140 10.04 0.19 6.70
N ALA A 141 9.41 0.19 5.52
CA ALA A 141 8.64 -0.96 5.05
C ALA A 141 9.52 -2.22 4.88
N MET A 142 10.71 -2.08 4.30
CA MET A 142 11.65 -3.20 4.12
C MET A 142 12.04 -3.87 5.43
N LYS A 143 12.12 -3.13 6.53
CA LYS A 143 12.39 -3.69 7.86
C LYS A 143 11.26 -4.59 8.35
N LEU A 144 10.03 -4.37 7.89
CA LEU A 144 8.86 -5.18 8.24
C LEU A 144 8.66 -6.38 7.33
N VAL A 145 9.31 -6.44 6.16
CA VAL A 145 9.21 -7.58 5.24
C VAL A 145 10.06 -8.74 5.76
N LYS A 146 9.47 -9.94 5.85
CA LYS A 146 10.19 -11.19 6.14
C LYS A 146 11.28 -11.46 5.10
N ASN A 147 12.30 -12.25 5.48
CA ASN A 147 13.23 -12.76 4.48
C ASN A 147 12.49 -13.65 3.48
N GLY A 148 12.70 -13.41 2.18
CA GLY A 148 11.95 -14.07 1.11
C GLY A 148 10.54 -13.53 0.87
N GLY A 149 10.13 -12.48 1.62
CA GLY A 149 8.88 -11.77 1.41
C GLY A 149 8.95 -10.73 0.28
N PHE A 150 7.87 -10.02 0.06
CA PHE A 150 7.72 -9.09 -1.06
C PHE A 150 7.39 -7.67 -0.59
N LEU A 151 7.97 -6.70 -1.28
CA LEU A 151 7.61 -5.30 -1.19
C LEU A 151 7.05 -4.84 -2.54
N ALA A 152 5.76 -4.51 -2.60
CA ALA A 152 5.15 -3.82 -3.72
C ALA A 152 5.17 -2.32 -3.44
N THR A 153 5.89 -1.55 -4.24
CA THR A 153 6.04 -0.10 -4.00
C THR A 153 5.76 0.70 -5.25
N CYS A 154 5.01 1.78 -5.12
CA CYS A 154 4.55 2.63 -6.19
C CYS A 154 5.04 4.07 -6.02
N SER A 155 5.10 4.79 -7.13
CA SER A 155 5.26 6.24 -7.18
C SER A 155 4.26 6.84 -8.17
N CYS A 156 3.43 7.75 -7.71
CA CYS A 156 2.55 8.55 -8.58
C CYS A 156 3.13 9.94 -8.87
N SER A 157 4.39 10.20 -8.53
CA SER A 157 5.05 11.49 -8.74
C SER A 157 5.56 11.60 -10.17
N HIS A 158 4.98 12.50 -10.96
CA HIS A 158 5.34 12.73 -12.38
C HIS A 158 6.84 13.03 -12.59
N PHE A 159 7.47 13.73 -11.65
CA PHE A 159 8.91 14.08 -11.72
C PHE A 159 9.85 12.98 -11.20
N MET A 160 9.32 11.89 -10.68
CA MET A 160 10.09 10.73 -10.25
C MET A 160 10.19 9.74 -11.41
N SER A 161 11.29 9.78 -12.17
CA SER A 161 11.52 8.81 -13.25
C SER A 161 11.67 7.39 -12.68
N TYR A 162 11.45 6.40 -13.53
CA TYR A 162 11.63 4.98 -13.17
C TYR A 162 13.04 4.71 -12.63
N ASP A 163 14.08 5.20 -13.31
CA ASP A 163 15.47 5.00 -12.91
C ASP A 163 15.77 5.64 -11.55
N LEU A 164 15.29 6.87 -11.34
CA LEU A 164 15.46 7.58 -10.08
C LEU A 164 14.73 6.88 -8.93
N PHE A 165 13.54 6.39 -9.18
CA PHE A 165 12.77 5.63 -8.20
C PHE A 165 13.48 4.32 -7.85
N THR A 166 13.90 3.55 -8.86
CA THR A 166 14.64 2.29 -8.67
C THR A 166 15.92 2.50 -7.88
N GLU A 167 16.71 3.54 -8.20
CA GLU A 167 17.92 3.86 -7.45
C GLU A 167 17.59 4.23 -5.99
N THR A 168 16.52 4.98 -5.76
CA THR A 168 16.05 5.34 -4.41
C THR A 168 15.71 4.10 -3.59
N ILE A 169 15.00 3.13 -4.20
CA ILE A 169 14.64 1.86 -3.56
C ILE A 169 15.89 1.02 -3.25
N ASN A 170 16.83 0.92 -4.21
CA ASN A 170 18.08 0.21 -4.02
C ASN A 170 18.93 0.82 -2.89
N GLN A 171 18.94 2.16 -2.74
CA GLN A 171 19.62 2.81 -1.62
C GLN A 171 18.96 2.48 -0.28
N ALA A 172 17.60 2.46 -0.24
CA ALA A 172 16.88 2.05 0.96
C ALA A 172 17.22 0.60 1.36
N ALA A 173 17.27 -0.33 0.39
CA ALA A 173 17.63 -1.72 0.63
C ALA A 173 19.05 -1.89 1.17
N ARG A 174 20.02 -1.19 0.61
CA ARG A 174 21.41 -1.18 1.12
C ARG A 174 21.48 -0.73 2.57
N ASN A 175 20.70 0.29 2.94
CA ASN A 175 20.70 0.84 4.31
C ASN A 175 20.13 -0.13 5.35
N VAL A 176 19.32 -1.10 4.94
CA VAL A 176 18.76 -2.15 5.83
C VAL A 176 19.40 -3.53 5.58
N HIS A 177 20.51 -3.57 4.84
CA HIS A 177 21.24 -4.79 4.50
C HIS A 177 20.39 -5.87 3.83
N LYS A 178 19.42 -5.46 3.01
CA LYS A 178 18.59 -6.34 2.19
C LYS A 178 19.03 -6.34 0.73
N ARG A 179 18.87 -7.48 0.07
CA ARG A 179 19.03 -7.66 -1.36
C ARG A 179 17.65 -7.68 -2.02
N LEU A 180 17.49 -6.91 -3.09
CA LEU A 180 16.31 -6.91 -3.94
C LEU A 180 16.50 -7.84 -5.12
#